data_fb92a97c5ad171195f19e58adfc4d4da
#
_entry.id   fb92a97c5ad171195f19e58adfc4d4da
#
_cell.length_a   1.000
_cell.length_b   1.000
_cell.length_c   1.000
_cell.angle_alpha   90.00
_cell.angle_beta   90.00
_cell.angle_gamma   90.00
#
_symmetry.space_group_name_H-M   'P 1'
#
loop_
_entity.id
_entity.type
_entity.pdbx_description
1 polymer ?
#
loop_
_entity_poly.entity_id
_entity_poly.type
_entity_poly.pdbx_seq_one_letter_code
_entity_poly.pdbx_strand_id
1 'polypeptide(L)'
;MGGNTDKFVPYGIIRVSLFKKQEVEKMNKKIPTKIYLTEEELPKQWYNMNAVMPEKHAPALNPATLQPCTLSDFENVFCTELAKQELNTTDEYIDIPQEIREFYKMVRPSPLTRAYYLEKYLDTPAEIYYKFEGNNTSGSHKLNSAIAQAYYAKEQGLKHLTTETGAGQWGTALSMACAFFGLDLTVFMVKCSAEQKPFRKAVMETYGANVIASPSDTTDVGRKILSEFPGTGGSLGCAVSEAIEKAVKTPDCKYVLGSVLDHVILHQSIIGLETKTALEKYDIEPDILISCIGGGSNFGGFISPFIKDKINGKAKYRIVAVEPASCPSLTRGKYVYDFGDTGKITPLMKMYTLGNGFMPSKNHAGGLRYHGMNPIISKLYHDKYIEAISVEQTSVFDAAVKFAKTEGILPAPESSHSIKAVIDEALKCKETGEKKKIVFCLTGTGYFDLKAYMEFNGKTMTDYIPTDEELAESFKSIPDIPQNK
;
A
#
# COMPACT_ATOMS: atom_id res chain seq x y z
N MET A 1 79.54 5.68 2.52
CA MET A 1 78.86 6.06 1.26
C MET A 1 77.82 4.98 0.97
N GLY A 2 76.64 5.18 1.38
CA GLY A 2 75.54 4.26 1.23
C GLY A 2 74.46 4.90 0.39
N GLY A 3 74.09 4.29 -0.73
CA GLY A 3 73.02 4.75 -1.61
C GLY A 3 71.72 4.06 -1.20
N ASN A 4 70.71 4.83 -0.79
CA ASN A 4 69.37 4.46 -0.52
C ASN A 4 68.63 4.48 -1.84
N THR A 5 68.10 3.33 -2.33
CA THR A 5 67.26 3.26 -3.52
C THR A 5 65.84 3.04 -3.08
N ASP A 6 65.09 4.14 -2.91
CA ASP A 6 63.65 4.13 -2.79
C ASP A 6 63.02 3.59 -4.08
N LYS A 7 62.41 2.41 -3.99
CA LYS A 7 61.58 1.85 -5.07
C LYS A 7 60.21 2.52 -5.04
N PHE A 8 60.00 3.50 -5.91
CA PHE A 8 58.70 4.03 -6.26
C PHE A 8 57.81 2.89 -6.83
N VAL A 9 56.77 2.53 -6.13
CA VAL A 9 55.69 1.69 -6.66
C VAL A 9 54.68 2.63 -7.28
N PRO A 10 54.33 2.50 -8.58
CA PRO A 10 53.41 3.41 -9.24
C PRO A 10 52.00 3.24 -8.69
N TYR A 11 51.41 4.29 -8.16
CA TYR A 11 50.04 4.37 -7.63
C TYR A 11 48.94 3.86 -8.57
N GLY A 12 49.19 3.80 -9.88
CA GLY A 12 48.25 3.34 -10.90
C GLY A 12 47.97 1.84 -10.90
N ILE A 13 48.95 1.00 -10.52
CA ILE A 13 48.80 -0.48 -10.57
C ILE A 13 47.94 -0.97 -9.40
N ILE A 14 48.03 -0.32 -8.25
CA ILE A 14 47.19 -0.70 -7.07
C ILE A 14 45.73 -0.38 -7.30
N ARG A 15 45.41 0.73 -7.97
CA ARG A 15 44.05 1.14 -8.28
C ARG A 15 43.37 0.19 -9.27
N VAL A 16 44.08 -0.24 -10.32
CA VAL A 16 43.56 -1.17 -11.34
C VAL A 16 43.34 -2.58 -10.75
N SER A 17 44.21 -3.03 -9.85
CA SER A 17 44.06 -4.35 -9.20
C SER A 17 42.89 -4.37 -8.18
N LEU A 18 42.69 -3.28 -7.46
CA LEU A 18 41.53 -3.14 -6.53
C LEU A 18 40.23 -3.06 -7.28
N PHE A 19 40.14 -2.31 -8.38
CA PHE A 19 38.93 -2.28 -9.22
C PHE A 19 38.63 -3.62 -9.84
N LYS A 20 39.60 -4.32 -10.42
CA LYS A 20 39.40 -5.68 -10.95
C LYS A 20 39.03 -6.68 -9.87
N LYS A 21 39.58 -6.56 -8.65
CA LYS A 21 39.22 -7.44 -7.55
C LYS A 21 37.79 -7.21 -7.07
N GLN A 22 37.33 -5.97 -6.98
CA GLN A 22 35.96 -5.62 -6.64
C GLN A 22 34.95 -6.06 -7.73
N GLU A 23 35.30 -5.94 -9.02
CA GLU A 23 34.47 -6.45 -10.12
C GLU A 23 34.39 -7.99 -10.14
N VAL A 24 35.51 -8.68 -9.88
CA VAL A 24 35.53 -10.15 -9.81
C VAL A 24 34.81 -10.64 -8.54
N GLU A 25 34.88 -9.94 -7.42
CA GLU A 25 34.11 -10.26 -6.21
C GLU A 25 32.61 -10.03 -6.42
N LYS A 26 32.20 -9.01 -7.19
CA LYS A 26 30.79 -8.81 -7.60
C LYS A 26 30.28 -9.94 -8.51
N MET A 27 31.08 -10.37 -9.50
CA MET A 27 30.72 -11.43 -10.45
C MET A 27 30.54 -12.81 -9.81
N ASN A 28 31.11 -13.08 -8.63
CA ASN A 28 31.03 -14.36 -7.94
C ASN A 28 30.10 -14.38 -6.72
N LYS A 29 29.35 -13.29 -6.45
CA LYS A 29 28.48 -13.20 -5.30
C LYS A 29 27.21 -14.02 -5.54
N LYS A 30 27.13 -15.23 -4.96
CA LYS A 30 25.96 -16.08 -5.04
C LYS A 30 24.76 -15.34 -4.40
N ILE A 31 23.69 -15.10 -5.19
CA ILE A 31 22.48 -14.47 -4.70
C ILE A 31 21.80 -15.43 -3.71
N PRO A 32 21.57 -15.00 -2.45
CA PRO A 32 20.85 -15.84 -1.48
C PRO A 32 19.36 -15.91 -1.82
N THR A 33 18.70 -16.97 -1.42
CA THR A 33 17.23 -17.09 -1.62
C THR A 33 16.47 -15.96 -0.95
N LYS A 34 16.90 -15.58 0.26
CA LYS A 34 16.35 -14.44 1.03
C LYS A 34 17.43 -13.38 1.17
N ILE A 35 17.18 -12.21 0.60
CA ILE A 35 18.04 -11.05 0.72
C ILE A 35 17.54 -10.22 1.90
N TYR A 36 18.36 -10.11 2.95
CA TYR A 36 18.13 -9.22 4.08
C TYR A 36 19.09 -8.03 4.01
N LEU A 37 18.60 -6.87 4.37
CA LEU A 37 19.41 -5.72 4.72
C LEU A 37 19.86 -5.84 6.18
N THR A 38 20.95 -5.18 6.52
CA THR A 38 21.35 -4.98 7.92
C THR A 38 20.57 -3.79 8.51
N GLU A 39 20.60 -3.61 9.83
CA GLU A 39 20.00 -2.43 10.47
C GLU A 39 20.62 -1.10 9.96
N GLU A 40 21.90 -1.12 9.61
CA GLU A 40 22.63 0.03 9.08
C GLU A 40 22.18 0.40 7.65
N GLU A 41 21.73 -0.58 6.88
CA GLU A 41 21.21 -0.41 5.52
C GLU A 41 19.73 0.01 5.50
N LEU A 42 19.03 0.03 6.66
CA LEU A 42 17.66 0.52 6.74
C LEU A 42 17.56 1.99 6.35
N PRO A 43 16.52 2.38 5.59
CA PRO A 43 16.30 3.76 5.20
C PRO A 43 16.21 4.69 6.42
N LYS A 44 16.88 5.84 6.36
CA LYS A 44 16.82 6.89 7.37
C LYS A 44 15.86 8.02 6.99
N GLN A 45 15.42 8.01 5.74
CA GLN A 45 14.50 8.98 5.15
C GLN A 45 13.43 8.24 4.37
N TRP A 46 12.19 8.76 4.40
CA TRP A 46 11.15 8.39 3.45
C TRP A 46 11.36 9.09 2.11
N TYR A 47 10.84 8.50 1.06
CA TYR A 47 10.91 9.04 -0.30
C TYR A 47 9.56 9.60 -0.73
N ASN A 48 9.52 10.90 -1.00
CA ASN A 48 8.33 11.59 -1.45
C ASN A 48 8.24 11.55 -2.98
N MET A 49 7.44 10.65 -3.49
CA MET A 49 7.21 10.49 -4.92
C MET A 49 6.60 11.74 -5.56
N ASN A 50 5.75 12.48 -4.82
CA ASN A 50 5.12 13.70 -5.31
C ASN A 50 6.14 14.77 -5.71
N ALA A 51 7.25 14.88 -4.97
CA ALA A 51 8.30 15.87 -5.26
C ALA A 51 8.96 15.68 -6.64
N VAL A 52 9.01 14.45 -7.16
CA VAL A 52 9.69 14.12 -8.42
C VAL A 52 8.77 14.04 -9.63
N MET A 53 7.46 14.20 -9.44
CA MET A 53 6.52 14.24 -10.56
C MET A 53 6.71 15.53 -11.38
N PRO A 54 6.80 15.43 -12.72
CA PRO A 54 6.97 16.61 -13.59
C PRO A 54 5.77 17.57 -13.51
N GLU A 55 4.58 17.00 -13.45
CA GLU A 55 3.34 17.73 -13.17
C GLU A 55 2.73 17.14 -11.90
N LYS A 56 2.47 17.99 -10.91
CA LYS A 56 1.83 17.58 -9.67
C LYS A 56 0.38 17.15 -9.94
N HIS A 57 -0.13 16.25 -9.12
CA HIS A 57 -1.56 15.98 -9.13
C HIS A 57 -2.35 17.24 -8.73
N ALA A 58 -3.62 17.32 -9.11
CA ALA A 58 -4.47 18.44 -8.75
C ALA A 58 -4.66 18.50 -7.20
N PRO A 59 -4.71 19.70 -6.60
CA PRO A 59 -4.85 19.85 -5.16
C PRO A 59 -6.20 19.31 -4.68
N ALA A 60 -6.25 18.82 -3.44
CA ALA A 60 -7.51 18.56 -2.77
C ALA A 60 -8.30 19.87 -2.60
N LEU A 61 -9.63 19.82 -2.78
CA LEU A 61 -10.49 20.99 -2.65
C LEU A 61 -11.34 20.91 -1.39
N ASN A 62 -11.47 22.04 -0.70
CA ASN A 62 -12.43 22.20 0.38
C ASN A 62 -13.86 22.14 -0.23
N PRO A 63 -14.73 21.23 0.22
CA PRO A 63 -16.04 21.02 -0.40
C PRO A 63 -17.01 22.23 -0.28
N ALA A 64 -16.81 23.10 0.72
CA ALA A 64 -17.65 24.26 0.91
C ALA A 64 -17.27 25.44 0.02
N THR A 65 -15.98 25.59 -0.30
CA THR A 65 -15.46 26.76 -1.03
C THR A 65 -15.00 26.43 -2.44
N LEU A 66 -14.74 25.14 -2.72
CA LEU A 66 -14.10 24.64 -3.95
C LEU A 66 -12.72 25.29 -4.22
N GLN A 67 -12.07 25.79 -3.17
CA GLN A 67 -10.69 26.26 -3.22
C GLN A 67 -9.74 25.15 -2.77
N PRO A 68 -8.46 25.18 -3.18
CA PRO A 68 -7.45 24.27 -2.67
C PRO A 68 -7.42 24.24 -1.14
N CYS A 69 -7.38 23.04 -0.57
CA CYS A 69 -7.27 22.87 0.87
C CYS A 69 -5.97 23.48 1.41
N THR A 70 -6.09 24.15 2.53
CA THR A 70 -4.98 24.71 3.30
C THR A 70 -4.49 23.73 4.37
N LEU A 71 -3.37 24.05 5.03
CA LEU A 71 -2.90 23.30 6.19
C LEU A 71 -3.99 23.20 7.27
N SER A 72 -4.69 24.30 7.55
CA SER A 72 -5.77 24.33 8.55
C SER A 72 -6.94 23.43 8.22
N ASP A 73 -7.28 23.26 6.92
CA ASP A 73 -8.34 22.34 6.50
C ASP A 73 -7.98 20.88 6.86
N PHE A 74 -6.73 20.48 6.64
CA PHE A 74 -6.26 19.14 7.01
C PHE A 74 -6.08 18.98 8.52
N GLU A 75 -5.62 20.01 9.23
CA GLU A 75 -5.45 19.99 10.69
C GLU A 75 -6.76 19.85 11.45
N ASN A 76 -7.90 20.17 10.86
CA ASN A 76 -9.20 19.89 11.46
C ASN A 76 -9.43 18.39 11.68
N VAL A 77 -8.82 17.53 10.85
CA VAL A 77 -9.02 16.08 10.83
C VAL A 77 -7.78 15.32 11.29
N PHE A 78 -6.61 15.69 10.80
CA PHE A 78 -5.32 15.01 11.04
C PHE A 78 -4.45 15.77 12.04
N CYS A 79 -3.45 15.11 12.62
CA CYS A 79 -2.42 15.83 13.36
C CYS A 79 -1.57 16.70 12.42
N THR A 80 -1.01 17.77 12.97
CA THR A 80 -0.31 18.83 12.20
C THR A 80 0.79 18.31 11.31
N GLU A 81 1.61 17.36 11.80
CA GLU A 81 2.73 16.86 10.99
C GLU A 81 2.24 16.03 9.79
N LEU A 82 1.19 15.22 9.96
CA LEU A 82 0.58 14.50 8.82
C LEU A 82 -0.02 15.46 7.79
N ALA A 83 -0.66 16.54 8.24
CA ALA A 83 -1.20 17.59 7.37
C ALA A 83 -0.09 18.29 6.56
N LYS A 84 1.07 18.56 7.18
CA LYS A 84 2.24 19.10 6.47
C LYS A 84 2.80 18.13 5.44
N GLN A 85 2.91 16.85 5.81
CA GLN A 85 3.40 15.81 4.90
C GLN A 85 2.44 15.58 3.72
N GLU A 86 1.13 15.68 3.94
CA GLU A 86 0.11 15.59 2.89
C GLU A 86 0.26 16.69 1.84
N LEU A 87 0.62 17.91 2.28
CA LEU A 87 0.78 19.08 1.42
C LEU A 87 2.20 19.23 0.85
N ASN A 88 3.14 18.36 1.24
CA ASN A 88 4.53 18.47 0.80
C ASN A 88 4.72 17.94 -0.63
N THR A 89 4.94 18.85 -1.56
CA THR A 89 5.17 18.55 -2.97
C THR A 89 6.59 18.85 -3.44
N THR A 90 7.50 19.25 -2.54
CA THR A 90 8.82 19.79 -2.87
C THR A 90 9.99 18.97 -2.37
N ASP A 91 9.89 18.43 -1.15
CA ASP A 91 11.00 17.71 -0.53
C ASP A 91 11.01 16.25 -0.98
N GLU A 92 12.04 15.87 -1.73
CA GLU A 92 12.17 14.50 -2.26
C GLU A 92 12.42 13.47 -1.14
N TYR A 93 13.13 13.87 -0.08
CA TYR A 93 13.43 13.02 1.07
C TYR A 93 12.96 13.69 2.37
N ILE A 94 12.33 12.94 3.23
CA ILE A 94 11.83 13.39 4.53
C ILE A 94 12.43 12.49 5.61
N ASP A 95 13.10 13.10 6.60
CA ASP A 95 13.76 12.36 7.67
C ASP A 95 12.76 11.51 8.47
N ILE A 96 13.15 10.26 8.76
CA ILE A 96 12.42 9.38 9.66
C ILE A 96 12.88 9.67 11.09
N PRO A 97 12.02 10.13 12.00
CA PRO A 97 12.36 10.33 13.41
C PRO A 97 13.05 9.12 14.02
N GLN A 98 13.96 9.37 14.97
CA GLN A 98 14.77 8.30 15.57
C GLN A 98 13.88 7.25 16.24
N GLU A 99 12.83 7.65 16.94
CA GLU A 99 11.92 6.75 17.64
C GLU A 99 11.18 5.83 16.68
N ILE A 100 10.78 6.34 15.51
CA ILE A 100 10.18 5.51 14.45
C ILE A 100 11.20 4.53 13.91
N ARG A 101 12.47 4.95 13.70
CA ARG A 101 13.54 4.06 13.23
C ARG A 101 13.85 2.95 14.25
N GLU A 102 13.85 3.24 15.55
CA GLU A 102 14.02 2.24 16.59
C GLU A 102 12.86 1.21 16.59
N PHE A 103 11.63 1.68 16.38
CA PHE A 103 10.50 0.77 16.22
C PHE A 103 10.62 -0.08 14.95
N TYR A 104 11.06 0.53 13.85
CA TYR A 104 11.28 -0.21 12.60
C TYR A 104 12.29 -1.35 12.75
N LYS A 105 13.33 -1.21 13.54
CA LYS A 105 14.29 -2.30 13.81
C LYS A 105 13.65 -3.55 14.42
N MET A 106 12.54 -3.42 15.16
CA MET A 106 11.83 -4.58 15.71
C MET A 106 11.07 -5.40 14.66
N VAL A 107 10.67 -4.78 13.55
CA VAL A 107 9.77 -5.38 12.56
C VAL A 107 10.36 -5.42 11.14
N ARG A 108 11.47 -4.76 10.94
CA ARG A 108 12.19 -4.62 9.66
C ARG A 108 13.68 -4.97 9.82
N PRO A 109 14.42 -5.28 8.75
CA PRO A 109 13.99 -5.26 7.34
C PRO A 109 13.02 -6.40 7.01
N SER A 110 12.10 -6.18 6.06
CA SER A 110 11.38 -7.28 5.46
C SER A 110 12.20 -7.90 4.33
N PRO A 111 12.14 -9.25 4.14
CA PRO A 111 12.99 -9.91 3.15
C PRO A 111 12.54 -9.66 1.71
N LEU A 112 13.50 -9.58 0.80
CA LEU A 112 13.30 -9.80 -0.64
C LEU A 112 13.68 -11.25 -0.93
N THR A 113 12.72 -12.07 -1.38
CA THR A 113 12.90 -13.52 -1.53
C THR A 113 12.69 -13.93 -2.98
N ARG A 114 13.52 -14.83 -3.49
CA ARG A 114 13.32 -15.43 -4.81
C ARG A 114 12.41 -16.66 -4.71
N ALA A 115 11.38 -16.70 -5.55
CA ALA A 115 10.36 -17.75 -5.57
C ALA A 115 10.78 -18.95 -6.43
N TYR A 116 11.89 -19.61 -6.10
CA TYR A 116 12.45 -20.72 -6.88
C TYR A 116 11.49 -21.89 -7.11
N TYR A 117 10.67 -22.23 -6.10
CA TYR A 117 9.74 -23.34 -6.24
C TYR A 117 8.54 -22.99 -7.11
N LEU A 118 8.09 -21.72 -7.09
CA LEU A 118 7.07 -21.23 -8.01
C LEU A 118 7.61 -21.19 -9.44
N GLU A 119 8.82 -20.67 -9.67
CA GLU A 119 9.48 -20.69 -10.99
C GLU A 119 9.54 -22.11 -11.56
N LYS A 120 9.99 -23.08 -10.74
CA LYS A 120 10.06 -24.49 -11.13
C LYS A 120 8.68 -25.09 -11.39
N TYR A 121 7.69 -24.78 -10.55
CA TYR A 121 6.31 -25.27 -10.72
C TYR A 121 5.70 -24.79 -12.03
N LEU A 122 5.95 -23.53 -12.42
CA LEU A 122 5.46 -22.93 -13.65
C LEU A 122 6.28 -23.38 -14.89
N ASP A 123 7.46 -23.96 -14.68
CA ASP A 123 8.41 -24.29 -15.73
C ASP A 123 8.72 -23.08 -16.63
N THR A 124 9.04 -21.95 -15.99
CA THR A 124 9.26 -20.65 -16.64
C THR A 124 10.74 -20.24 -16.62
N PRO A 125 11.25 -19.54 -17.65
CA PRO A 125 12.56 -18.92 -17.62
C PRO A 125 12.61 -17.62 -16.80
N ALA A 126 11.47 -17.08 -16.33
CA ALA A 126 11.41 -15.88 -15.53
C ALA A 126 12.03 -16.09 -14.15
N GLU A 127 12.66 -15.04 -13.62
CA GLU A 127 13.08 -14.95 -12.23
C GLU A 127 12.03 -14.16 -11.45
N ILE A 128 11.51 -14.74 -10.36
CA ILE A 128 10.41 -14.15 -9.58
C ILE A 128 10.92 -13.78 -8.18
N TYR A 129 10.78 -12.51 -7.79
CA TYR A 129 11.18 -12.01 -6.48
C TYR A 129 9.98 -11.39 -5.77
N TYR A 130 9.82 -11.65 -4.46
CA TYR A 130 8.78 -11.03 -3.66
C TYR A 130 9.33 -10.32 -2.43
N LYS A 131 8.87 -9.08 -2.20
CA LYS A 131 9.09 -8.30 -0.99
C LYS A 131 8.01 -8.67 0.02
N PHE A 132 8.37 -9.38 1.10
CA PHE A 132 7.40 -9.95 2.02
C PHE A 132 7.08 -9.02 3.18
N GLU A 133 6.10 -8.16 3.01
CA GLU A 133 5.61 -7.24 4.03
C GLU A 133 4.68 -7.88 5.07
N GLY A 134 4.20 -9.08 4.85
CA GLY A 134 3.47 -9.88 5.85
C GLY A 134 4.35 -10.52 6.92
N ASN A 135 5.68 -10.38 6.83
CA ASN A 135 6.65 -10.95 7.76
C ASN A 135 6.89 -10.04 8.99
N ASN A 136 5.85 -9.49 9.53
CA ASN A 136 5.89 -8.72 10.77
C ASN A 136 4.70 -9.09 11.67
N THR A 137 4.71 -8.60 12.91
CA THR A 137 3.73 -8.97 13.94
C THR A 137 2.29 -8.56 13.64
N SER A 138 2.07 -7.50 12.83
CA SER A 138 0.74 -7.11 12.38
C SER A 138 0.26 -7.91 11.17
N GLY A 139 1.15 -8.64 10.52
CA GLY A 139 0.88 -9.47 9.36
C GLY A 139 0.67 -8.70 8.04
N SER A 140 1.03 -7.41 7.96
CA SER A 140 0.91 -6.61 6.74
C SER A 140 1.81 -5.37 6.71
N HIS A 141 1.99 -4.78 5.50
CA HIS A 141 2.70 -3.51 5.26
C HIS A 141 2.13 -2.32 6.06
N LYS A 142 0.89 -2.39 6.52
CA LYS A 142 0.20 -1.24 7.13
C LYS A 142 0.87 -0.73 8.40
N LEU A 143 1.62 -1.59 9.08
CA LEU A 143 2.36 -1.24 10.29
C LEU A 143 3.37 -0.10 10.05
N ASN A 144 3.95 0.02 8.85
CA ASN A 144 4.90 1.07 8.52
C ASN A 144 4.31 2.47 8.72
N SER A 145 3.09 2.69 8.24
CA SER A 145 2.41 3.98 8.40
C SER A 145 1.71 4.11 9.75
N ALA A 146 1.22 3.03 10.33
CA ALA A 146 0.57 3.05 11.63
C ALA A 146 1.51 3.57 12.73
N ILE A 147 2.77 3.12 12.72
CA ILE A 147 3.80 3.58 13.64
C ILE A 147 4.04 5.08 13.48
N ALA A 148 4.20 5.56 12.25
CA ALA A 148 4.47 6.97 11.98
C ALA A 148 3.29 7.86 12.43
N GLN A 149 2.07 7.49 12.10
CA GLN A 149 0.88 8.27 12.44
C GLN A 149 0.63 8.29 13.97
N ALA A 150 0.79 7.17 14.66
CA ALA A 150 0.67 7.12 16.12
C ALA A 150 1.79 7.92 16.83
N TYR A 151 3.02 7.86 16.32
CA TYR A 151 4.13 8.68 16.81
C TYR A 151 3.82 10.17 16.74
N TYR A 152 3.43 10.68 15.57
CA TYR A 152 3.14 12.11 15.40
C TYR A 152 1.92 12.56 16.21
N ALA A 153 0.94 11.70 16.39
CA ALA A 153 -0.21 11.98 17.25
C ALA A 153 0.23 12.15 18.71
N LYS A 154 1.09 11.25 19.21
CA LYS A 154 1.66 11.34 20.56
C LYS A 154 2.50 12.61 20.75
N GLU A 155 3.38 12.92 19.79
CA GLU A 155 4.22 14.12 19.84
C GLU A 155 3.39 15.41 19.89
N GLN A 156 2.23 15.42 19.25
CA GLN A 156 1.26 16.53 19.34
C GLN A 156 0.51 16.58 20.69
N GLY A 157 0.67 15.58 21.55
CA GLY A 157 -0.01 15.49 22.85
C GLY A 157 -1.44 14.97 22.79
N LEU A 158 -1.83 14.33 21.66
CA LEU A 158 -3.14 13.68 21.53
C LEU A 158 -3.24 12.48 22.45
N LYS A 159 -4.47 12.16 22.85
CA LYS A 159 -4.77 11.01 23.73
C LYS A 159 -5.57 9.94 23.01
N HIS A 160 -6.36 10.33 22.02
CA HIS A 160 -7.30 9.46 21.33
C HIS A 160 -7.07 9.53 19.83
N LEU A 161 -7.20 8.37 19.17
CA LEU A 161 -7.27 8.27 17.72
C LEU A 161 -8.55 7.56 17.30
N THR A 162 -9.04 7.94 16.13
CA THR A 162 -10.10 7.18 15.44
C THR A 162 -9.63 6.78 14.07
N THR A 163 -10.17 5.66 13.58
CA THR A 163 -9.86 5.19 12.24
C THR A 163 -10.95 4.27 11.70
N GLU A 164 -10.92 4.06 10.40
CA GLU A 164 -11.66 3.00 9.73
C GLU A 164 -10.78 1.76 9.53
N THR A 165 -11.41 0.63 9.22
CA THR A 165 -10.71 -0.53 8.67
C THR A 165 -11.63 -1.39 7.80
N GLY A 166 -11.14 -1.77 6.61
CA GLY A 166 -11.85 -2.69 5.71
C GLY A 166 -11.75 -4.13 6.22
N ALA A 167 -10.66 -4.81 5.89
CA ALA A 167 -10.41 -6.21 6.27
C ALA A 167 -9.90 -6.41 7.71
N GLY A 168 -9.62 -5.33 8.44
CA GLY A 168 -9.05 -5.35 9.79
C GLY A 168 -7.52 -5.26 9.85
N GLN A 169 -6.81 -5.31 8.72
CA GLN A 169 -5.35 -5.21 8.70
C GLN A 169 -4.84 -3.86 9.19
N TRP A 170 -5.48 -2.76 8.76
CA TRP A 170 -5.13 -1.43 9.22
C TRP A 170 -5.44 -1.24 10.71
N GLY A 171 -6.66 -1.61 11.13
CA GLY A 171 -7.04 -1.57 12.54
C GLY A 171 -6.08 -2.36 13.42
N THR A 172 -5.65 -3.56 13.01
CA THR A 172 -4.67 -4.37 13.73
C THR A 172 -3.32 -3.64 13.87
N ALA A 173 -2.80 -3.10 12.77
CA ALA A 173 -1.52 -2.40 12.77
C ALA A 173 -1.56 -1.14 13.64
N LEU A 174 -2.64 -0.38 13.55
CA LEU A 174 -2.79 0.85 14.33
C LEU A 174 -3.05 0.55 15.82
N SER A 175 -3.83 -0.49 16.16
CA SER A 175 -4.04 -0.91 17.55
C SER A 175 -2.71 -1.25 18.22
N MET A 176 -1.83 -1.96 17.51
CA MET A 176 -0.48 -2.28 17.99
C MET A 176 0.35 -1.00 18.20
N ALA A 177 0.35 -0.08 17.24
CA ALA A 177 1.08 1.18 17.35
C ALA A 177 0.55 2.07 18.50
N CYS A 178 -0.78 2.18 18.66
CA CYS A 178 -1.41 2.93 19.74
C CYS A 178 -1.08 2.33 21.12
N ALA A 179 -1.11 1.00 21.25
CA ALA A 179 -0.71 0.33 22.49
C ALA A 179 0.75 0.65 22.85
N PHE A 180 1.65 0.67 21.86
CA PHE A 180 3.06 1.00 22.07
C PHE A 180 3.25 2.47 22.51
N PHE A 181 2.51 3.41 21.92
CA PHE A 181 2.64 4.83 22.24
C PHE A 181 1.72 5.32 23.36
N GLY A 182 0.87 4.43 23.93
CA GLY A 182 -0.06 4.78 25.02
C GLY A 182 -1.21 5.68 24.57
N LEU A 183 -1.78 5.43 23.41
CA LEU A 183 -2.91 6.13 22.83
C LEU A 183 -4.16 5.26 22.85
N ASP A 184 -5.30 5.85 23.20
CA ASP A 184 -6.61 5.20 23.04
C ASP A 184 -7.02 5.18 21.56
N LEU A 185 -7.67 4.09 21.13
CA LEU A 185 -8.08 3.91 19.73
C LEU A 185 -9.53 3.44 19.61
N THR A 186 -10.31 4.12 18.76
CA THR A 186 -11.60 3.62 18.26
C THR A 186 -11.48 3.27 16.80
N VAL A 187 -11.85 2.04 16.44
CA VAL A 187 -11.78 1.49 15.07
C VAL A 187 -13.19 1.22 14.55
N PHE A 188 -13.58 1.89 13.47
CA PHE A 188 -14.81 1.57 12.73
C PHE A 188 -14.48 0.51 11.66
N MET A 189 -14.92 -0.72 11.89
CA MET A 189 -14.66 -1.85 11.02
C MET A 189 -15.86 -2.12 10.11
N VAL A 190 -15.64 -2.22 8.79
CA VAL A 190 -16.69 -2.56 7.82
C VAL A 190 -17.46 -3.80 8.27
N LYS A 191 -18.77 -3.69 8.43
CA LYS A 191 -19.66 -4.69 9.05
C LYS A 191 -19.53 -6.09 8.46
N CYS A 192 -19.60 -6.21 7.13
CA CYS A 192 -19.43 -7.52 6.49
C CYS A 192 -18.02 -8.13 6.73
N SER A 193 -17.00 -7.30 6.88
CA SER A 193 -15.65 -7.79 7.21
C SER A 193 -15.53 -8.19 8.68
N ALA A 194 -16.18 -7.50 9.60
CA ALA A 194 -16.22 -7.89 11.01
C ALA A 194 -16.86 -9.29 11.19
N GLU A 195 -17.91 -9.58 10.42
CA GLU A 195 -18.56 -10.89 10.38
C GLU A 195 -17.67 -11.98 9.76
N GLN A 196 -16.95 -11.66 8.69
CA GLN A 196 -16.06 -12.60 8.00
C GLN A 196 -14.78 -12.91 8.76
N LYS A 197 -14.28 -11.97 9.58
CA LYS A 197 -12.93 -11.99 10.19
C LYS A 197 -12.97 -11.69 11.68
N PRO A 198 -13.67 -12.48 12.51
CA PRO A 198 -13.86 -12.21 13.94
C PRO A 198 -12.54 -12.18 14.72
N PHE A 199 -11.53 -12.97 14.29
CA PHE A 199 -10.23 -12.98 14.95
C PHE A 199 -9.43 -11.68 14.78
N ARG A 200 -9.67 -10.92 13.71
CA ARG A 200 -9.09 -9.58 13.56
C ARG A 200 -9.60 -8.63 14.63
N LYS A 201 -10.91 -8.67 14.91
CA LYS A 201 -11.51 -7.90 16.00
C LYS A 201 -10.88 -8.26 17.34
N ALA A 202 -10.79 -9.56 17.65
CA ALA A 202 -10.18 -10.04 18.89
C ALA A 202 -8.72 -9.56 19.07
N VAL A 203 -7.91 -9.53 17.99
CA VAL A 203 -6.54 -9.01 18.03
C VAL A 203 -6.52 -7.52 18.35
N MET A 204 -7.36 -6.71 17.68
CA MET A 204 -7.46 -5.28 17.95
C MET A 204 -7.87 -4.98 19.40
N GLU A 205 -8.87 -5.71 19.91
CA GLU A 205 -9.34 -5.58 21.30
C GLU A 205 -8.27 -6.04 22.30
N THR A 206 -7.44 -7.04 21.96
CA THR A 206 -6.31 -7.48 22.79
C THR A 206 -5.25 -6.37 22.94
N TYR A 207 -5.05 -5.55 21.90
CA TYR A 207 -4.21 -4.35 21.99
C TYR A 207 -4.91 -3.13 22.61
N GLY A 208 -6.15 -3.29 23.09
CA GLY A 208 -6.88 -2.24 23.79
C GLY A 208 -7.77 -1.35 22.92
N ALA A 209 -7.91 -1.64 21.61
CA ALA A 209 -8.78 -0.84 20.76
C ALA A 209 -10.28 -1.12 21.01
N ASN A 210 -11.10 -0.08 20.92
CA ASN A 210 -12.57 -0.18 20.85
C ASN A 210 -12.99 -0.39 19.39
N VAL A 211 -13.59 -1.55 19.06
CA VAL A 211 -13.93 -1.91 17.67
C VAL A 211 -15.44 -1.89 17.45
N ILE A 212 -15.89 -1.01 16.55
CA ILE A 212 -17.30 -0.79 16.23
C ILE A 212 -17.55 -1.25 14.78
N ALA A 213 -18.58 -2.06 14.55
CA ALA A 213 -19.00 -2.45 13.21
C ALA A 213 -19.68 -1.27 12.49
N SER A 214 -19.23 -0.91 11.29
CA SER A 214 -19.71 0.25 10.51
C SER A 214 -20.49 -0.21 9.25
N PRO A 215 -21.63 0.44 8.93
CA PRO A 215 -22.22 1.59 9.64
C PRO A 215 -22.87 1.18 10.96
N SER A 216 -22.82 2.09 11.94
CA SER A 216 -23.31 1.91 13.32
C SER A 216 -24.39 2.94 13.69
N ASP A 217 -25.06 2.73 14.81
CA ASP A 217 -25.99 3.68 15.42
C ASP A 217 -25.30 4.66 16.40
N THR A 218 -23.98 4.55 16.57
CA THR A 218 -23.21 5.35 17.51
C THR A 218 -22.88 6.75 17.00
N THR A 219 -22.97 6.98 15.69
CA THR A 219 -22.72 8.26 15.02
C THR A 219 -23.95 8.77 14.27
N ASP A 220 -24.03 10.08 14.01
CA ASP A 220 -25.15 10.66 13.24
C ASP A 220 -25.10 10.19 11.79
N VAL A 221 -23.89 10.21 11.20
CA VAL A 221 -23.69 9.76 9.82
C VAL A 221 -23.96 8.25 9.66
N GLY A 222 -23.58 7.45 10.65
CA GLY A 222 -23.87 6.01 10.64
C GLY A 222 -25.38 5.73 10.65
N ARG A 223 -26.13 6.42 11.53
CA ARG A 223 -27.61 6.33 11.56
C ARG A 223 -28.25 6.73 10.22
N LYS A 224 -27.74 7.83 9.62
CA LYS A 224 -28.21 8.28 8.30
C LYS A 224 -27.95 7.21 7.23
N ILE A 225 -26.74 6.67 7.15
CA ILE A 225 -26.39 5.62 6.18
C ILE A 225 -27.27 4.37 6.37
N LEU A 226 -27.49 3.95 7.63
CA LEU A 226 -28.38 2.81 7.91
C LEU A 226 -29.84 3.03 7.47
N SER A 227 -30.31 4.28 7.53
CA SER A 227 -31.67 4.64 7.04
C SER A 227 -31.75 4.69 5.51
N GLU A 228 -30.70 5.16 4.83
CA GLU A 228 -30.65 5.25 3.36
C GLU A 228 -30.37 3.88 2.70
N PHE A 229 -29.59 3.02 3.35
CA PHE A 229 -29.19 1.70 2.86
C PHE A 229 -29.49 0.59 3.88
N PRO A 230 -30.76 0.26 4.12
CA PRO A 230 -31.13 -0.76 5.08
C PRO A 230 -30.53 -2.14 4.74
N GLY A 231 -29.91 -2.79 5.73
CA GLY A 231 -29.29 -4.10 5.53
C GLY A 231 -27.91 -4.08 4.83
N THR A 232 -27.34 -2.90 4.58
CA THR A 232 -26.00 -2.80 3.99
C THR A 232 -24.94 -3.51 4.82
N GLY A 233 -23.97 -4.15 4.15
CA GLY A 233 -22.76 -4.68 4.76
C GLY A 233 -21.70 -3.63 5.06
N GLY A 234 -21.98 -2.36 4.72
CA GLY A 234 -21.06 -1.23 4.84
C GLY A 234 -20.01 -1.19 3.75
N SER A 235 -19.33 -0.05 3.68
CA SER A 235 -18.17 0.20 2.83
C SER A 235 -17.05 0.87 3.63
N LEU A 236 -15.87 0.96 3.04
CA LEU A 236 -14.77 1.72 3.66
C LEU A 236 -15.16 3.20 3.79
N GLY A 237 -15.84 3.77 2.78
CA GLY A 237 -16.34 5.15 2.81
C GLY A 237 -17.32 5.42 3.97
N CYS A 238 -18.18 4.46 4.31
CA CYS A 238 -19.05 4.57 5.49
C CYS A 238 -18.22 4.65 6.78
N ALA A 239 -17.26 3.74 6.93
CA ALA A 239 -16.42 3.69 8.12
C ALA A 239 -15.52 4.94 8.27
N VAL A 240 -15.03 5.51 7.15
CA VAL A 240 -14.31 6.80 7.11
C VAL A 240 -15.18 7.91 7.67
N SER A 241 -16.43 8.05 7.19
CA SER A 241 -17.34 9.09 7.67
C SER A 241 -17.59 9.01 9.17
N GLU A 242 -17.84 7.82 9.70
CA GLU A 242 -18.07 7.62 11.14
C GLU A 242 -16.82 7.91 11.98
N ALA A 243 -15.63 7.49 11.50
CA ALA A 243 -14.38 7.73 12.21
C ALA A 243 -14.04 9.23 12.28
N ILE A 244 -14.24 9.98 11.18
CA ILE A 244 -14.02 11.44 11.16
C ILE A 244 -15.02 12.15 12.07
N GLU A 245 -16.31 11.81 12.00
CA GLU A 245 -17.33 12.38 12.88
C GLU A 245 -16.94 12.19 14.36
N LYS A 246 -16.51 10.99 14.72
CA LYS A 246 -16.09 10.67 16.09
C LYS A 246 -14.85 11.48 16.48
N ALA A 247 -13.85 11.62 15.60
CA ALA A 247 -12.66 12.42 15.86
C ALA A 247 -12.99 13.88 16.16
N VAL A 248 -13.79 14.51 15.30
CA VAL A 248 -14.16 15.94 15.42
C VAL A 248 -14.97 16.22 16.69
N LYS A 249 -15.79 15.27 17.13
CA LYS A 249 -16.63 15.40 18.33
C LYS A 249 -15.91 15.02 19.64
N THR A 250 -14.69 14.49 19.59
CA THR A 250 -13.94 14.03 20.77
C THR A 250 -12.75 14.97 21.04
N PRO A 251 -12.63 15.56 22.25
CA PRO A 251 -11.45 16.35 22.60
C PRO A 251 -10.15 15.55 22.52
N ASP A 252 -9.04 16.20 22.23
CA ASP A 252 -7.69 15.61 22.11
C ASP A 252 -7.65 14.36 21.18
N CYS A 253 -8.50 14.36 20.14
CA CYS A 253 -8.66 13.27 19.19
C CYS A 253 -8.43 13.73 17.77
N LYS A 254 -7.77 12.88 16.98
CA LYS A 254 -7.65 13.05 15.54
C LYS A 254 -7.94 11.74 14.82
N TYR A 255 -8.32 11.86 13.57
CA TYR A 255 -8.49 10.76 12.65
C TYR A 255 -7.14 10.39 12.01
N VAL A 256 -6.93 9.11 11.76
CA VAL A 256 -5.78 8.55 11.03
C VAL A 256 -6.26 7.55 9.99
N LEU A 257 -5.56 7.47 8.87
CA LEU A 257 -6.00 6.74 7.68
C LEU A 257 -4.91 5.81 7.14
N GLY A 258 -5.27 4.57 6.84
CA GLY A 258 -4.32 3.53 6.41
C GLY A 258 -4.07 3.42 4.92
N SER A 259 -4.60 4.34 4.10
CA SER A 259 -4.49 4.31 2.63
C SER A 259 -4.87 5.66 2.02
N VAL A 260 -4.84 5.78 0.71
CA VAL A 260 -5.39 6.86 -0.13
C VAL A 260 -4.61 8.17 -0.10
N LEU A 261 -4.10 8.63 1.03
CA LEU A 261 -3.44 9.93 1.19
C LEU A 261 -1.93 9.87 0.88
N ASP A 262 -1.36 11.01 0.51
CA ASP A 262 0.03 11.12 0.07
C ASP A 262 1.02 10.85 1.20
N HIS A 263 0.73 11.31 2.43
CA HIS A 263 1.55 11.00 3.59
C HIS A 263 1.57 9.49 3.92
N VAL A 264 0.51 8.75 3.58
CA VAL A 264 0.52 7.29 3.76
C VAL A 264 1.45 6.64 2.74
N ILE A 265 1.43 7.06 1.47
CA ILE A 265 2.39 6.59 0.46
C ILE A 265 3.82 6.93 0.88
N LEU A 266 4.05 8.14 1.41
CA LEU A 266 5.35 8.57 1.93
C LEU A 266 5.87 7.56 2.97
N HIS A 267 5.09 7.23 4.00
CA HIS A 267 5.50 6.26 5.02
C HIS A 267 5.73 4.85 4.45
N GLN A 268 4.93 4.46 3.46
CA GLN A 268 5.08 3.16 2.79
C GLN A 268 6.27 3.10 1.83
N SER A 269 6.90 4.24 1.50
CA SER A 269 8.07 4.27 0.62
C SER A 269 9.25 3.44 1.13
N ILE A 270 9.28 3.14 2.43
CA ILE A 270 10.26 2.24 3.04
C ILE A 270 10.26 0.85 2.38
N ILE A 271 9.11 0.37 1.88
CA ILE A 271 8.99 -0.90 1.15
C ILE A 271 9.86 -0.86 -0.11
N GLY A 272 9.66 0.19 -0.91
CA GLY A 272 10.39 0.39 -2.17
C GLY A 272 11.87 0.66 -1.94
N LEU A 273 12.21 1.50 -0.96
CA LEU A 273 13.60 1.82 -0.61
C LEU A 273 14.39 0.57 -0.24
N GLU A 274 13.87 -0.26 0.67
CA GLU A 274 14.50 -1.55 1.01
C GLU A 274 14.58 -2.50 -0.20
N THR A 275 13.53 -2.53 -1.03
CA THR A 275 13.51 -3.36 -2.23
C THR A 275 14.61 -2.94 -3.20
N LYS A 276 14.70 -1.64 -3.49
CA LYS A 276 15.72 -1.09 -4.41
C LYS A 276 17.13 -1.36 -3.89
N THR A 277 17.39 -1.09 -2.61
CA THR A 277 18.69 -1.39 -1.98
C THR A 277 19.03 -2.90 -2.05
N ALA A 278 18.05 -3.78 -1.80
CA ALA A 278 18.27 -5.23 -1.89
C ALA A 278 18.59 -5.68 -3.33
N LEU A 279 17.91 -5.13 -4.32
CA LEU A 279 18.16 -5.41 -5.74
C LEU A 279 19.54 -4.91 -6.17
N GLU A 280 19.89 -3.67 -5.83
CA GLU A 280 21.20 -3.06 -6.14
C GLU A 280 22.36 -3.80 -5.48
N LYS A 281 22.16 -4.34 -4.27
CA LYS A 281 23.15 -5.12 -3.53
C LYS A 281 23.64 -6.36 -4.29
N TYR A 282 22.84 -6.88 -5.20
CA TYR A 282 23.11 -8.09 -5.99
C TYR A 282 23.03 -7.86 -7.49
N ASP A 283 23.04 -6.61 -7.95
CA ASP A 283 23.00 -6.20 -9.37
C ASP A 283 21.79 -6.83 -10.12
N ILE A 284 20.61 -6.85 -9.44
CA ILE A 284 19.34 -7.36 -9.99
C ILE A 284 18.56 -6.18 -10.57
N GLU A 285 18.46 -6.11 -11.89
CA GLU A 285 17.63 -5.11 -12.58
C GLU A 285 16.25 -5.71 -12.85
N PRO A 286 15.14 -5.14 -12.33
CA PRO A 286 13.80 -5.63 -12.58
C PRO A 286 13.34 -5.28 -14.00
N ASP A 287 12.58 -6.19 -14.65
CA ASP A 287 11.86 -5.93 -15.89
C ASP A 287 10.41 -5.53 -15.63
N ILE A 288 9.82 -6.06 -14.55
CA ILE A 288 8.43 -5.78 -14.18
C ILE A 288 8.32 -5.63 -12.65
N LEU A 289 7.68 -4.54 -12.21
CA LEU A 289 7.27 -4.32 -10.83
C LEU A 289 5.76 -4.51 -10.74
N ILE A 290 5.29 -5.37 -9.83
CA ILE A 290 3.87 -5.71 -9.69
C ILE A 290 3.44 -5.55 -8.25
N SER A 291 2.29 -4.91 -8.00
CA SER A 291 1.65 -4.97 -6.69
C SER A 291 0.14 -4.82 -6.78
N CYS A 292 -0.57 -5.40 -5.82
CA CYS A 292 -2.01 -5.20 -5.69
C CYS A 292 -2.34 -3.77 -5.26
N ILE A 293 -3.50 -3.28 -5.66
CA ILE A 293 -3.91 -1.91 -5.39
C ILE A 293 -5.38 -1.84 -4.95
N GLY A 294 -5.60 -1.15 -3.81
CA GLY A 294 -6.90 -0.66 -3.36
C GLY A 294 -6.87 0.87 -3.43
N GLY A 295 -6.69 1.55 -2.30
CA GLY A 295 -6.51 3.00 -2.25
C GLY A 295 -5.13 3.50 -2.66
N GLY A 296 -4.15 2.63 -2.93
CA GLY A 296 -2.85 3.00 -3.50
C GLY A 296 -1.64 2.91 -2.58
N SER A 297 -1.80 2.75 -1.25
CA SER A 297 -0.70 2.94 -0.30
C SER A 297 0.47 1.97 -0.47
N ASN A 298 0.21 0.65 -0.52
CA ASN A 298 1.28 -0.32 -0.69
C ASN A 298 1.94 -0.24 -2.07
N PHE A 299 1.11 -0.09 -3.12
CA PHE A 299 1.59 0.04 -4.49
C PHE A 299 2.48 1.27 -4.64
N GLY A 300 1.97 2.45 -4.20
CA GLY A 300 2.72 3.70 -4.24
C GLY A 300 4.03 3.62 -3.45
N GLY A 301 3.98 3.10 -2.22
CA GLY A 301 5.18 2.93 -1.41
C GLY A 301 6.22 2.00 -2.04
N PHE A 302 5.77 0.89 -2.64
CA PHE A 302 6.65 -0.07 -3.31
C PHE A 302 7.34 0.53 -4.54
N ILE A 303 6.61 1.31 -5.37
CA ILE A 303 7.16 1.87 -6.61
C ILE A 303 7.90 3.21 -6.41
N SER A 304 7.73 3.87 -5.25
CA SER A 304 8.23 5.25 -5.02
C SER A 304 9.66 5.50 -5.49
N PRO A 305 10.69 4.74 -5.09
CA PRO A 305 12.07 5.04 -5.48
C PRO A 305 12.41 4.63 -6.93
N PHE A 306 11.48 3.95 -7.61
CA PHE A 306 11.63 3.53 -9.00
C PHE A 306 11.02 4.53 -9.97
N ILE A 307 10.03 5.32 -9.52
CA ILE A 307 9.22 6.14 -10.42
C ILE A 307 10.02 7.28 -11.08
N LYS A 308 11.01 7.84 -10.39
CA LYS A 308 11.88 8.91 -10.92
C LYS A 308 12.64 8.46 -12.17
N ASP A 309 13.19 7.25 -12.13
CA ASP A 309 13.94 6.68 -13.28
C ASP A 309 12.99 6.37 -14.45
N LYS A 310 11.75 5.94 -14.15
CA LYS A 310 10.70 5.70 -15.15
C LYS A 310 10.26 7.00 -15.82
N ILE A 311 9.97 8.05 -15.06
CA ILE A 311 9.56 9.38 -15.56
C ILE A 311 10.66 9.98 -16.45
N ASN A 312 11.92 9.87 -16.03
CA ASN A 312 13.07 10.40 -16.75
C ASN A 312 13.49 9.54 -17.96
N GLY A 313 12.78 8.46 -18.28
CA GLY A 313 13.08 7.56 -19.39
C GLY A 313 14.37 6.74 -19.23
N LYS A 314 14.95 6.73 -18.03
CA LYS A 314 16.17 5.96 -17.71
C LYS A 314 15.89 4.47 -17.53
N ALA A 315 14.70 4.14 -17.04
CA ALA A 315 14.29 2.77 -16.78
C ALA A 315 13.21 2.29 -17.77
N LYS A 316 13.35 1.04 -18.22
CA LYS A 316 12.43 0.40 -19.19
C LYS A 316 11.45 -0.58 -18.54
N TYR A 317 11.57 -0.85 -17.21
CA TYR A 317 10.66 -1.77 -16.54
C TYR A 317 9.21 -1.30 -16.63
N ARG A 318 8.31 -2.28 -16.69
CA ARG A 318 6.87 -2.07 -16.55
C ARG A 318 6.50 -1.97 -15.07
N ILE A 319 5.50 -1.17 -14.75
CA ILE A 319 4.93 -1.05 -13.40
C ILE A 319 3.44 -1.36 -13.51
N VAL A 320 3.00 -2.43 -12.86
CA VAL A 320 1.64 -2.98 -13.03
C VAL A 320 0.90 -2.97 -11.70
N ALA A 321 -0.19 -2.22 -11.64
CA ALA A 321 -1.15 -2.22 -10.56
C ALA A 321 -2.21 -3.30 -10.81
N VAL A 322 -2.51 -4.11 -9.78
CA VAL A 322 -3.48 -5.21 -9.89
C VAL A 322 -4.63 -4.97 -8.93
N GLU A 323 -5.81 -4.71 -9.49
CA GLU A 323 -7.03 -4.46 -8.73
C GLU A 323 -8.04 -5.61 -8.85
N PRO A 324 -9.00 -5.75 -7.91
CA PRO A 324 -10.05 -6.75 -8.03
C PRO A 324 -11.06 -6.36 -9.11
N ALA A 325 -11.47 -7.31 -9.95
CA ALA A 325 -12.51 -7.09 -10.96
C ALA A 325 -13.84 -6.63 -10.36
N SER A 326 -14.08 -6.91 -9.08
CA SER A 326 -15.26 -6.48 -8.33
C SER A 326 -15.21 -5.03 -7.81
N CYS A 327 -14.05 -4.37 -7.90
CA CYS A 327 -13.85 -2.96 -7.49
C CYS A 327 -12.79 -2.29 -8.40
N PRO A 328 -13.09 -2.11 -9.71
CA PRO A 328 -12.12 -1.76 -10.74
C PRO A 328 -11.95 -0.23 -10.87
N SER A 329 -11.42 0.41 -9.82
CA SER A 329 -11.33 1.88 -9.74
C SER A 329 -10.44 2.51 -10.81
N LEU A 330 -9.29 1.90 -11.15
CA LEU A 330 -8.41 2.39 -12.22
C LEU A 330 -8.93 2.00 -13.61
N THR A 331 -9.27 0.72 -13.81
CA THR A 331 -9.57 0.20 -15.15
C THR A 331 -10.95 0.58 -15.67
N ARG A 332 -11.91 0.88 -14.78
CA ARG A 332 -13.29 1.25 -15.16
C ARG A 332 -13.82 2.51 -14.47
N GLY A 333 -13.03 3.15 -13.59
CA GLY A 333 -13.39 4.41 -12.92
C GLY A 333 -13.26 5.62 -13.82
N LYS A 334 -13.72 6.79 -13.31
CA LYS A 334 -13.57 8.10 -13.94
C LYS A 334 -12.49 8.92 -13.25
N TYR A 335 -11.66 9.64 -14.00
CA TYR A 335 -10.65 10.55 -13.45
C TYR A 335 -11.26 11.94 -13.22
N VAL A 336 -11.80 12.14 -12.03
CA VAL A 336 -12.56 13.35 -11.67
C VAL A 336 -12.39 13.68 -10.19
N TYR A 337 -12.84 14.87 -9.76
CA TYR A 337 -12.97 15.18 -8.34
C TYR A 337 -14.12 14.39 -7.71
N ASP A 338 -13.83 13.73 -6.59
CA ASP A 338 -14.83 13.02 -5.80
C ASP A 338 -14.48 13.06 -4.31
N PHE A 339 -15.45 12.74 -3.45
CA PHE A 339 -15.26 12.62 -2.03
C PHE A 339 -14.53 11.32 -1.68
N GLY A 340 -13.67 11.37 -0.66
CA GLY A 340 -13.01 10.19 -0.12
C GLY A 340 -13.94 9.28 0.69
N ASP A 341 -15.16 9.73 1.03
CA ASP A 341 -16.10 9.06 1.91
C ASP A 341 -17.55 9.15 1.42
N THR A 342 -18.38 8.21 1.91
CA THR A 342 -19.79 8.14 1.53
C THR A 342 -20.63 9.27 2.14
N GLY A 343 -20.23 9.76 3.32
CA GLY A 343 -20.91 10.86 4.03
C GLY A 343 -20.61 12.25 3.48
N LYS A 344 -19.67 12.36 2.53
CA LYS A 344 -19.28 13.61 1.85
C LYS A 344 -18.72 14.66 2.83
N ILE A 345 -17.94 14.23 3.81
CA ILE A 345 -17.32 15.11 4.80
C ILE A 345 -15.82 15.32 4.60
N THR A 346 -15.18 14.51 3.73
CA THR A 346 -13.78 14.65 3.37
C THR A 346 -13.57 15.76 2.33
N PRO A 347 -12.32 16.26 2.15
CA PRO A 347 -11.96 17.02 0.96
C PRO A 347 -12.25 16.27 -0.33
N LEU A 348 -12.49 17.04 -1.40
CA LEU A 348 -12.61 16.52 -2.75
C LEU A 348 -11.22 16.28 -3.33
N MET A 349 -10.97 15.08 -3.82
CA MET A 349 -9.69 14.70 -4.44
C MET A 349 -9.88 14.36 -5.91
N LYS A 350 -8.99 14.85 -6.79
CA LYS A 350 -8.99 14.44 -8.20
C LYS A 350 -8.35 13.07 -8.32
N MET A 351 -9.17 12.06 -8.59
CA MET A 351 -8.76 10.66 -8.56
C MET A 351 -9.54 9.82 -9.57
N TYR A 352 -9.04 8.63 -9.86
CA TYR A 352 -9.88 7.60 -10.46
C TYR A 352 -10.86 7.09 -9.41
N THR A 353 -12.15 7.14 -9.73
CA THR A 353 -13.23 6.79 -8.79
C THR A 353 -14.37 6.03 -9.46
N LEU A 354 -14.99 5.15 -8.70
CA LEU A 354 -16.26 4.49 -9.04
C LEU A 354 -17.49 5.27 -8.54
N GLY A 355 -17.25 6.44 -7.92
CA GLY A 355 -18.27 7.26 -7.25
C GLY A 355 -18.33 6.99 -5.73
N ASN A 356 -18.45 8.07 -4.92
CA ASN A 356 -18.46 7.98 -3.45
C ASN A 356 -19.63 7.18 -2.87
N GLY A 357 -20.70 6.93 -3.65
CA GLY A 357 -21.82 6.05 -3.32
C GLY A 357 -21.61 4.58 -3.69
N PHE A 358 -20.49 4.21 -4.32
CA PHE A 358 -20.24 2.83 -4.73
C PHE A 358 -20.13 1.88 -3.52
N MET A 359 -20.94 0.83 -3.52
CA MET A 359 -20.92 -0.21 -2.50
C MET A 359 -20.28 -1.49 -3.06
N PRO A 360 -19.01 -1.76 -2.75
CA PRO A 360 -18.31 -2.93 -3.26
C PRO A 360 -18.99 -4.23 -2.83
N SER A 361 -18.96 -5.24 -3.69
CA SER A 361 -19.40 -6.60 -3.34
C SER A 361 -18.63 -7.17 -2.16
N LYS A 362 -19.19 -8.19 -1.49
CA LYS A 362 -18.59 -8.86 -0.33
C LYS A 362 -17.42 -9.79 -0.71
N ASN A 363 -16.50 -9.36 -1.57
CA ASN A 363 -15.31 -10.15 -1.87
C ASN A 363 -14.37 -10.23 -0.63
N HIS A 364 -13.47 -11.21 -0.61
CA HIS A 364 -12.60 -11.46 0.53
C HIS A 364 -11.38 -10.53 0.62
N ALA A 365 -11.02 -9.83 -0.47
CA ALA A 365 -9.94 -8.84 -0.48
C ALA A 365 -10.45 -7.49 0.06
N GLY A 366 -10.85 -7.45 1.33
CA GLY A 366 -11.47 -6.29 1.95
C GLY A 366 -10.61 -5.03 1.95
N GLY A 367 -9.27 -5.18 1.94
CA GLY A 367 -8.33 -4.08 1.84
C GLY A 367 -8.25 -3.44 0.43
N LEU A 368 -8.87 -4.06 -0.58
CA LEU A 368 -8.93 -3.53 -1.95
C LEU A 368 -10.34 -3.02 -2.31
N ARG A 369 -11.30 -3.02 -1.38
CA ARG A 369 -12.68 -2.57 -1.58
C ARG A 369 -12.83 -1.09 -1.27
N TYR A 370 -12.31 -0.24 -2.13
CA TYR A 370 -12.45 1.22 -2.00
C TYR A 370 -12.79 1.84 -3.35
N HIS A 371 -13.74 2.78 -3.36
CA HIS A 371 -14.27 3.38 -4.60
C HIS A 371 -13.28 4.31 -5.30
N GLY A 372 -12.30 4.87 -4.58
CA GLY A 372 -11.38 5.89 -5.08
C GLY A 372 -9.91 5.44 -5.05
N MET A 373 -9.06 6.23 -5.63
CA MET A 373 -7.63 5.99 -5.77
C MET A 373 -6.83 7.20 -5.28
N ASN A 374 -5.66 6.99 -4.69
CA ASN A 374 -4.75 8.07 -4.34
C ASN A 374 -4.48 9.01 -5.54
N PRO A 375 -4.44 10.34 -5.35
CA PRO A 375 -4.23 11.31 -6.42
C PRO A 375 -2.93 11.15 -7.20
N ILE A 376 -1.79 10.86 -6.54
CA ILE A 376 -0.50 10.62 -7.21
C ILE A 376 -0.60 9.40 -8.13
N ILE A 377 -1.15 8.30 -7.63
CA ILE A 377 -1.30 7.05 -8.41
C ILE A 377 -2.26 7.27 -9.57
N SER A 378 -3.36 7.98 -9.34
CA SER A 378 -4.30 8.36 -10.39
C SER A 378 -3.63 9.17 -11.50
N LYS A 379 -2.80 10.15 -11.13
CA LYS A 379 -2.04 10.96 -12.09
C LYS A 379 -1.03 10.10 -12.87
N LEU A 380 -0.27 9.22 -12.18
CA LEU A 380 0.69 8.32 -12.83
C LEU A 380 0.02 7.37 -13.84
N TYR A 381 -1.17 6.87 -13.51
CA TYR A 381 -1.94 6.02 -14.43
C TYR A 381 -2.49 6.83 -15.60
N HIS A 382 -3.03 8.02 -15.33
CA HIS A 382 -3.55 8.94 -16.35
C HIS A 382 -2.46 9.33 -17.36
N ASP A 383 -1.25 9.60 -16.88
CA ASP A 383 -0.07 9.97 -17.68
C ASP A 383 0.65 8.74 -18.28
N LYS A 384 0.13 7.53 -18.08
CA LYS A 384 0.65 6.27 -18.63
C LYS A 384 2.06 5.89 -18.17
N TYR A 385 2.48 6.33 -16.98
CA TYR A 385 3.72 5.85 -16.36
C TYR A 385 3.55 4.46 -15.74
N ILE A 386 2.32 4.10 -15.38
CA ILE A 386 1.95 2.79 -14.82
C ILE A 386 0.80 2.18 -15.62
N GLU A 387 0.71 0.85 -15.55
CA GLU A 387 -0.36 0.04 -16.11
C GLU A 387 -1.29 -0.43 -15.00
N ALA A 388 -2.55 -0.73 -15.33
CA ALA A 388 -3.49 -1.37 -14.41
C ALA A 388 -4.20 -2.54 -15.08
N ILE A 389 -4.41 -3.61 -14.30
CA ILE A 389 -5.21 -4.77 -14.70
C ILE A 389 -6.17 -5.14 -13.57
N SER A 390 -7.33 -5.69 -13.91
CA SER A 390 -8.27 -6.24 -12.96
C SER A 390 -8.34 -7.77 -13.05
N VAL A 391 -8.50 -8.45 -11.90
CA VAL A 391 -8.50 -9.92 -11.81
C VAL A 391 -9.67 -10.42 -10.96
N GLU A 392 -10.21 -11.59 -11.32
CA GLU A 392 -11.35 -12.22 -10.67
C GLU A 392 -10.93 -13.00 -9.42
N GLN A 393 -11.77 -12.99 -8.40
CA GLN A 393 -11.50 -13.55 -7.08
C GLN A 393 -11.13 -15.04 -7.11
N THR A 394 -11.85 -15.86 -7.88
CA THR A 394 -11.58 -17.30 -7.96
C THR A 394 -10.20 -17.58 -8.55
N SER A 395 -9.81 -16.84 -9.59
CA SER A 395 -8.48 -16.93 -10.20
C SER A 395 -7.37 -16.47 -9.25
N VAL A 396 -7.65 -15.47 -8.43
CA VAL A 396 -6.74 -14.96 -7.38
C VAL A 396 -6.50 -16.03 -6.32
N PHE A 397 -7.54 -16.73 -5.85
CA PHE A 397 -7.40 -17.80 -4.86
C PHE A 397 -6.73 -19.05 -5.42
N ASP A 398 -6.93 -19.37 -6.69
CA ASP A 398 -6.17 -20.43 -7.38
C ASP A 398 -4.66 -20.11 -7.37
N ALA A 399 -4.29 -18.88 -7.70
CA ALA A 399 -2.91 -18.40 -7.63
C ALA A 399 -2.37 -18.42 -6.18
N ALA A 400 -3.18 -18.02 -5.20
CA ALA A 400 -2.82 -18.05 -3.78
C ALA A 400 -2.49 -19.46 -3.29
N VAL A 401 -3.31 -20.45 -3.66
CA VAL A 401 -3.10 -21.86 -3.29
C VAL A 401 -1.84 -22.43 -3.96
N LYS A 402 -1.58 -22.09 -5.24
CA LYS A 402 -0.33 -22.46 -5.93
C LYS A 402 0.88 -21.89 -5.20
N PHE A 403 0.85 -20.60 -4.86
CA PHE A 403 1.92 -19.93 -4.14
C PHE A 403 2.13 -20.54 -2.73
N ALA A 404 1.05 -20.80 -2.00
CA ALA A 404 1.15 -21.43 -0.69
C ALA A 404 1.79 -22.84 -0.75
N LYS A 405 1.49 -23.63 -1.78
CA LYS A 405 2.05 -24.98 -1.98
C LYS A 405 3.50 -24.96 -2.43
N THR A 406 3.94 -23.91 -3.12
CA THR A 406 5.32 -23.80 -3.63
C THR A 406 6.23 -23.06 -2.66
N GLU A 407 5.79 -21.91 -2.12
CA GLU A 407 6.64 -21.05 -1.28
C GLU A 407 6.41 -21.21 0.22
N GLY A 408 5.40 -21.99 0.63
CA GLY A 408 5.12 -22.27 2.06
C GLY A 408 4.49 -21.08 2.80
N ILE A 409 4.02 -20.05 2.10
CA ILE A 409 3.42 -18.86 2.66
C ILE A 409 1.95 -18.80 2.23
N LEU A 410 1.03 -18.74 3.20
CA LEU A 410 -0.38 -18.48 2.96
C LEU A 410 -0.58 -16.96 2.78
N PRO A 411 -0.81 -16.46 1.55
CA PRO A 411 -0.89 -15.01 1.31
C PRO A 411 -2.26 -14.45 1.69
N ALA A 412 -2.28 -13.15 2.03
CA ALA A 412 -3.55 -12.44 2.16
C ALA A 412 -4.30 -12.41 0.81
N PRO A 413 -5.65 -12.38 0.80
CA PRO A 413 -6.42 -12.25 -0.45
C PRO A 413 -6.00 -11.04 -1.29
N GLU A 414 -5.65 -9.94 -0.64
CA GLU A 414 -5.13 -8.74 -1.31
C GLU A 414 -3.82 -9.04 -2.07
N SER A 415 -2.84 -9.64 -1.40
CA SER A 415 -1.54 -9.99 -1.99
C SER A 415 -1.66 -10.98 -3.13
N SER A 416 -2.67 -11.82 -3.08
CA SER A 416 -2.92 -12.87 -4.07
C SER A 416 -3.28 -12.32 -5.45
N HIS A 417 -3.77 -11.06 -5.52
CA HIS A 417 -3.94 -10.34 -6.79
C HIS A 417 -2.59 -10.11 -7.49
N SER A 418 -1.57 -9.70 -6.73
CA SER A 418 -0.20 -9.59 -7.26
C SER A 418 0.31 -10.95 -7.76
N ILE A 419 0.10 -12.02 -6.99
CA ILE A 419 0.55 -13.37 -7.33
C ILE A 419 -0.10 -13.84 -8.63
N LYS A 420 -1.40 -13.58 -8.83
CA LYS A 420 -2.10 -13.93 -10.08
C LYS A 420 -1.44 -13.27 -11.29
N ALA A 421 -1.19 -11.96 -11.22
CA ALA A 421 -0.52 -11.24 -12.29
C ALA A 421 0.92 -11.72 -12.54
N VAL A 422 1.67 -12.04 -11.48
CA VAL A 422 3.01 -12.61 -11.57
C VAL A 422 3.01 -13.96 -12.30
N ILE A 423 2.07 -14.84 -11.95
CA ILE A 423 1.93 -16.14 -12.61
C ILE A 423 1.61 -15.95 -14.09
N ASP A 424 0.72 -15.03 -14.44
CA ASP A 424 0.37 -14.76 -15.84
C ASP A 424 1.57 -14.21 -16.63
N GLU A 425 2.34 -13.27 -16.08
CA GLU A 425 3.55 -12.75 -16.73
C GLU A 425 4.65 -13.85 -16.83
N ALA A 426 4.79 -14.71 -15.83
CA ALA A 426 5.73 -15.82 -15.87
C ALA A 426 5.35 -16.89 -16.92
N LEU A 427 4.06 -17.16 -17.11
CA LEU A 427 3.57 -18.06 -18.17
C LEU A 427 3.77 -17.46 -19.56
N LYS A 428 3.59 -16.13 -19.73
CA LYS A 428 3.98 -15.45 -20.99
C LYS A 428 5.48 -15.61 -21.27
N CYS A 429 6.33 -15.49 -20.24
CA CYS A 429 7.76 -15.75 -20.40
C CYS A 429 8.05 -17.19 -20.84
N LYS A 430 7.30 -18.18 -20.33
CA LYS A 430 7.41 -19.57 -20.78
C LYS A 430 7.04 -19.73 -22.26
N GLU A 431 5.96 -19.10 -22.71
CA GLU A 431 5.48 -19.16 -24.09
C GLU A 431 6.45 -18.48 -25.07
N THR A 432 7.01 -17.33 -24.67
CA THR A 432 7.90 -16.53 -25.53
C THR A 432 9.37 -16.90 -25.42
N GLY A 433 9.78 -17.65 -24.40
CA GLY A 433 11.18 -17.93 -24.06
C GLY A 433 11.94 -16.73 -23.46
N GLU A 434 11.27 -15.60 -23.19
CA GLU A 434 11.90 -14.40 -22.61
C GLU A 434 12.31 -14.63 -21.15
N LYS A 435 13.49 -14.17 -20.80
CA LYS A 435 13.98 -14.18 -19.41
C LYS A 435 13.73 -12.81 -18.79
N LYS A 436 12.68 -12.70 -17.97
CA LYS A 436 12.34 -11.46 -17.25
C LYS A 436 12.51 -11.63 -15.74
N LYS A 437 12.96 -10.58 -15.08
CA LYS A 437 12.97 -10.49 -13.63
C LYS A 437 11.72 -9.74 -13.17
N ILE A 438 10.84 -10.47 -12.50
CA ILE A 438 9.56 -9.99 -12.00
C ILE A 438 9.69 -9.77 -10.51
N VAL A 439 9.50 -8.54 -10.04
CA VAL A 439 9.55 -8.21 -8.61
C VAL A 439 8.17 -7.76 -8.16
N PHE A 440 7.65 -8.35 -7.09
CA PHE A 440 6.33 -8.00 -6.59
C PHE A 440 6.29 -7.79 -5.08
N CYS A 441 5.29 -7.03 -4.61
CA CYS A 441 5.04 -6.83 -3.19
C CYS A 441 4.03 -7.87 -2.68
N LEU A 442 4.47 -8.72 -1.75
CA LEU A 442 3.64 -9.64 -0.98
C LEU A 442 3.20 -8.94 0.31
N THR A 443 2.09 -8.24 0.24
CA THR A 443 1.68 -7.17 1.17
C THR A 443 1.22 -7.64 2.53
N GLY A 444 0.81 -8.92 2.66
CA GLY A 444 0.28 -9.44 3.91
C GLY A 444 0.13 -10.95 3.95
N THR A 445 -0.01 -11.48 5.16
CA THR A 445 -0.29 -12.90 5.45
C THR A 445 -1.79 -13.18 5.49
N GLY A 446 -2.18 -14.41 5.09
CA GLY A 446 -3.57 -14.86 5.00
C GLY A 446 -4.09 -15.66 6.20
N TYR A 447 -3.32 -15.78 7.29
CA TYR A 447 -3.75 -16.60 8.44
C TYR A 447 -5.02 -16.11 9.15
N PHE A 448 -5.41 -14.85 8.97
CA PHE A 448 -6.69 -14.31 9.42
C PHE A 448 -7.82 -14.41 8.38
N ASP A 449 -7.52 -14.98 7.20
CA ASP A 449 -8.44 -15.06 6.06
C ASP A 449 -8.85 -16.50 5.73
N LEU A 450 -8.73 -17.41 6.71
CA LEU A 450 -8.98 -18.86 6.53
C LEU A 450 -10.40 -19.16 6.04
N LYS A 451 -11.40 -18.36 6.42
CA LYS A 451 -12.78 -18.50 5.90
C LYS A 451 -12.82 -18.41 4.38
N ALA A 452 -12.06 -17.47 3.79
CA ALA A 452 -11.99 -17.33 2.33
C ALA A 452 -11.35 -18.56 1.67
N TYR A 453 -10.29 -19.10 2.26
CA TYR A 453 -9.69 -20.36 1.78
C TYR A 453 -10.60 -21.56 1.94
N MET A 454 -11.42 -21.62 3.01
CA MET A 454 -12.45 -22.66 3.18
C MET A 454 -13.49 -22.58 2.07
N GLU A 455 -14.00 -21.39 1.74
CA GLU A 455 -14.96 -21.18 0.67
C GLU A 455 -14.38 -21.55 -0.71
N PHE A 456 -13.13 -21.17 -0.99
CA PHE A 456 -12.45 -21.55 -2.23
C PHE A 456 -12.26 -23.07 -2.33
N ASN A 457 -11.71 -23.71 -1.29
CA ASN A 457 -11.49 -25.16 -1.26
C ASN A 457 -12.80 -25.95 -1.33
N GLY A 458 -13.88 -25.41 -0.74
CA GLY A 458 -15.24 -25.96 -0.78
C GLY A 458 -15.99 -25.69 -2.08
N LYS A 459 -15.38 -24.95 -3.04
CA LYS A 459 -15.98 -24.55 -4.33
C LYS A 459 -17.29 -23.77 -4.18
N THR A 460 -17.40 -22.96 -3.13
CA THR A 460 -18.57 -22.08 -2.87
C THR A 460 -18.26 -20.62 -3.16
N MET A 461 -17.00 -20.29 -3.45
CA MET A 461 -16.58 -18.95 -3.84
C MET A 461 -17.08 -18.61 -5.24
N THR A 462 -17.58 -17.38 -5.42
CA THR A 462 -18.09 -16.88 -6.70
C THR A 462 -17.38 -15.58 -7.08
N ASP A 463 -17.29 -15.33 -8.38
CA ASP A 463 -16.83 -14.06 -8.91
C ASP A 463 -17.97 -13.06 -9.01
N TYR A 464 -17.63 -11.78 -8.96
CA TYR A 464 -18.53 -10.68 -9.23
C TYR A 464 -17.78 -9.58 -9.96
N ILE A 465 -18.37 -9.10 -11.04
CA ILE A 465 -17.90 -7.95 -11.82
C ILE A 465 -19.08 -6.99 -11.94
N PRO A 466 -18.96 -5.71 -11.48
CA PRO A 466 -20.05 -4.76 -11.63
C PRO A 466 -20.39 -4.55 -13.10
N THR A 467 -21.69 -4.51 -13.43
CA THR A 467 -22.15 -4.22 -14.78
C THR A 467 -21.91 -2.77 -15.14
N ASP A 468 -22.04 -2.41 -16.42
CA ASP A 468 -21.93 -1.02 -16.87
C ASP A 468 -23.07 -0.17 -16.31
N GLU A 469 -24.27 -0.75 -16.15
CA GLU A 469 -25.43 -0.08 -15.55
C GLU A 469 -25.22 0.20 -14.06
N GLU A 470 -24.67 -0.75 -13.30
CA GLU A 470 -24.34 -0.57 -11.87
C GLU A 470 -23.29 0.53 -11.68
N LEU A 471 -22.26 0.57 -12.54
CA LEU A 471 -21.26 1.64 -12.53
C LEU A 471 -21.88 2.98 -12.95
N ALA A 472 -22.72 3.01 -13.98
CA ALA A 472 -23.40 4.24 -14.41
C ALA A 472 -24.30 4.81 -13.30
N GLU A 473 -24.98 3.95 -12.52
CA GLU A 473 -25.76 4.39 -11.36
C GLU A 473 -24.86 4.95 -10.27
N SER A 474 -23.75 4.25 -9.95
CA SER A 474 -22.79 4.72 -8.96
C SER A 474 -22.15 6.06 -9.33
N PHE A 475 -21.84 6.28 -10.60
CA PHE A 475 -21.29 7.54 -11.09
C PHE A 475 -22.21 8.77 -10.88
N LYS A 476 -23.50 8.58 -10.64
CA LYS A 476 -24.42 9.68 -10.29
C LYS A 476 -24.12 10.29 -8.91
N SER A 477 -23.39 9.57 -8.06
CA SER A 477 -22.95 10.09 -6.75
C SER A 477 -21.78 11.07 -6.84
N ILE A 478 -21.05 11.09 -7.97
CA ILE A 478 -19.91 11.99 -8.21
C ILE A 478 -20.44 13.43 -8.25
N PRO A 479 -19.82 14.35 -7.50
CA PRO A 479 -20.25 15.74 -7.48
C PRO A 479 -19.99 16.43 -8.83
N ASP A 480 -20.92 17.30 -9.24
CA ASP A 480 -20.75 18.13 -10.45
C ASP A 480 -19.82 19.31 -10.13
N ILE A 481 -18.54 19.14 -10.41
CA ILE A 481 -17.49 20.14 -10.14
C ILE A 481 -16.75 20.43 -11.44
N PRO A 482 -16.44 21.71 -11.75
CA PRO A 482 -15.62 22.05 -12.90
C PRO A 482 -14.27 21.33 -12.87
N GLN A 483 -14.00 20.49 -13.89
CA GLN A 483 -12.81 19.63 -13.95
C GLN A 483 -11.51 20.36 -14.30
N ASN A 484 -11.58 21.64 -14.65
CA ASN A 484 -10.46 22.48 -15.09
C ASN A 484 -9.83 23.31 -13.94
N LYS A 485 -10.05 22.91 -12.70
CA LYS A 485 -9.43 23.54 -11.52
C LYS A 485 -8.22 22.76 -11.02
#